data_5df49d81d4f27d5e7e4d9d86839e315e
#
_entry.id   5df49d81d4f27d5e7e4d9d86839e315e
#
_cell.length_a   1.000
_cell.length_b   1.000
_cell.length_c   1.000
_cell.angle_alpha   90.00
_cell.angle_beta   90.00
_cell.angle_gamma   90.00
#
_symmetry.space_group_name_H-M   'P 1'
#
loop_
_entity.id
_entity.type
_entity.pdbx_description
1 polymer ?
#
loop_
_entity_poly.entity_id
_entity_poly.type
_entity_poly.pdbx_seq_one_letter_code
_entity_poly.pdbx_strand_id
1 'polypeptide(L)'
;MSSKIYFNTRRFSPSKWLLGLGTRLHHTLAPAHAKRTASKLLLTPQRNQRDGTAPAGLVKQAVHTSEGTLMSYRLGQGPVWLLMHGWSGSAGQFYPLMSHIAAQGFTAIAYDHPAHGHSAGHTGHLPRFVRAFDELVEKMTAEYGPLQGVIAHSMGGAVTLSSRRRELDALPLLLISPVLDYVPQLYGMVARSGYSIRLFDAVVKEIEQEYQHPLSTVDPLGRLAGRSGLAIIVHDEEDRFAPHGDSLRATQDGRTRLVSTRGLGHGRILASAPAFAAFDQLSAARRAN
;
A
#
# COMPACT_ATOMS: atom_id res chain seq x y z
N MET A 1 -11.09 16.34 7.45
CA MET A 1 -12.18 15.68 8.21
C MET A 1 -12.01 14.20 7.95
N SER A 2 -11.68 13.54 8.74
CA SER A 2 -11.53 13.01 10.04
C SER A 2 -11.55 11.48 9.96
N SER A 3 -10.39 10.89 10.08
CA SER A 3 -10.16 9.44 10.23
C SER A 3 -10.88 8.81 11.44
N LYS A 4 -11.68 9.58 12.18
CA LYS A 4 -12.42 9.11 13.36
C LYS A 4 -13.56 8.13 13.07
N ILE A 5 -13.98 7.97 11.82
CA ILE A 5 -15.12 7.12 11.45
C ILE A 5 -14.78 5.63 11.52
N TYR A 6 -13.51 5.24 11.42
CA TYR A 6 -13.10 3.85 11.22
C TYR A 6 -12.81 3.05 12.50
N PHE A 7 -12.69 3.67 13.66
CA PHE A 7 -12.12 3.01 14.84
C PHE A 7 -12.98 2.88 16.10
N ASN A 8 -14.23 3.36 16.12
CA ASN A 8 -15.11 3.18 17.29
C ASN A 8 -16.17 2.12 17.02
N THR A 9 -15.91 0.88 17.41
CA THR A 9 -16.53 -0.30 16.79
C THR A 9 -17.52 -1.07 17.66
N ARG A 10 -17.76 -0.68 18.89
CA ARG A 10 -18.61 -1.50 19.80
C ARG A 10 -19.97 -0.88 20.16
N ARG A 11 -20.30 0.32 19.71
CA ARG A 11 -21.62 0.89 19.94
C ARG A 11 -22.55 0.65 18.76
N PHE A 12 -23.73 0.10 19.03
CA PHE A 12 -24.82 0.04 18.07
C PHE A 12 -25.05 1.44 17.49
N SER A 13 -25.02 1.54 16.17
CA SER A 13 -25.28 2.80 15.46
C SER A 13 -26.50 2.61 14.55
N PRO A 14 -27.62 3.22 14.89
CA PRO A 14 -28.85 3.12 14.08
C PRO A 14 -28.60 3.54 12.62
N SER A 15 -27.77 4.55 12.38
CA SER A 15 -27.44 5.02 11.03
C SER A 15 -26.68 3.98 10.22
N LYS A 16 -25.74 3.25 10.83
CA LYS A 16 -25.04 2.15 10.16
C LYS A 16 -25.95 0.96 9.89
N TRP A 17 -26.85 0.67 10.81
CA TRP A 17 -27.85 -0.39 10.62
C TRP A 17 -28.79 -0.05 9.46
N LEU A 18 -29.30 1.18 9.38
CA LEU A 18 -30.13 1.67 8.27
C LEU A 18 -29.35 1.64 6.95
N LEU A 19 -28.09 2.04 6.94
CA LEU A 19 -27.24 1.96 5.76
C LEU A 19 -27.10 0.51 5.28
N GLY A 20 -26.83 -0.43 6.21
CA GLY A 20 -26.73 -1.85 5.90
C GLY A 20 -28.02 -2.43 5.31
N LEU A 21 -29.18 -2.07 5.87
CA LEU A 21 -30.48 -2.47 5.36
C LEU A 21 -30.75 -1.85 3.98
N GLY A 22 -30.52 -0.55 3.83
CA GLY A 22 -30.71 0.16 2.57
C GLY A 22 -29.83 -0.39 1.45
N THR A 23 -28.57 -0.69 1.72
CA THR A 23 -27.65 -1.26 0.72
C THR A 23 -27.99 -2.71 0.36
N ARG A 24 -28.53 -3.51 1.30
CA ARG A 24 -29.07 -4.84 1.01
C ARG A 24 -30.29 -4.77 0.11
N LEU A 25 -31.26 -3.90 0.46
CA LEU A 25 -32.49 -3.70 -0.34
C LEU A 25 -32.12 -3.20 -1.74
N HIS A 26 -31.23 -2.23 -1.85
CA HIS A 26 -30.71 -1.73 -3.13
C HIS A 26 -30.09 -2.86 -3.98
N HIS A 27 -29.29 -3.73 -3.35
CA HIS A 27 -28.70 -4.88 -4.05
C HIS A 27 -29.75 -5.88 -4.52
N THR A 28 -30.83 -6.08 -3.76
CA THR A 28 -31.92 -7.00 -4.13
C THR A 28 -32.76 -6.45 -5.28
N LEU A 29 -33.09 -5.15 -5.25
CA LEU A 29 -34.02 -4.52 -6.23
C LEU A 29 -33.30 -4.09 -7.51
N ALA A 30 -32.04 -3.67 -7.44
CA ALA A 30 -31.28 -3.16 -8.57
C ALA A 30 -29.81 -3.58 -8.51
N PRO A 31 -29.49 -4.90 -8.67
CA PRO A 31 -28.16 -5.44 -8.37
C PRO A 31 -27.04 -4.78 -9.18
N ALA A 32 -27.21 -4.55 -10.46
CA ALA A 32 -26.18 -3.92 -11.29
C ALA A 32 -25.91 -2.46 -10.90
N HIS A 33 -26.98 -1.70 -10.56
CA HIS A 33 -26.81 -0.32 -10.08
C HIS A 33 -26.18 -0.28 -8.69
N ALA A 34 -26.60 -1.17 -7.78
CA ALA A 34 -26.04 -1.27 -6.44
C ALA A 34 -24.54 -1.58 -6.47
N LYS A 35 -24.09 -2.53 -7.31
CA LYS A 35 -22.66 -2.85 -7.47
C LYS A 35 -21.85 -1.68 -8.00
N ARG A 36 -22.33 -0.99 -9.05
CA ARG A 36 -21.66 0.23 -9.55
C ARG A 36 -21.54 1.32 -8.49
N THR A 37 -22.60 1.54 -7.72
CA THR A 37 -22.60 2.53 -6.62
C THR A 37 -21.65 2.12 -5.52
N ALA A 38 -21.65 0.84 -5.13
CA ALA A 38 -20.72 0.31 -4.11
C ALA A 38 -19.26 0.44 -4.56
N SER A 39 -18.94 0.05 -5.80
CA SER A 39 -17.61 0.20 -6.37
C SER A 39 -17.15 1.67 -6.32
N LYS A 40 -18.00 2.59 -6.76
CA LYS A 40 -17.68 4.03 -6.71
C LYS A 40 -17.47 4.54 -5.29
N LEU A 41 -18.26 4.12 -4.31
CA LEU A 41 -18.17 4.61 -2.93
C LEU A 41 -17.03 3.97 -2.14
N LEU A 42 -16.82 2.66 -2.31
CA LEU A 42 -15.86 1.91 -1.51
C LEU A 42 -14.46 1.86 -2.11
N LEU A 43 -14.36 1.99 -3.43
CA LEU A 43 -13.09 1.86 -4.15
C LEU A 43 -12.54 3.19 -4.68
N THR A 44 -13.19 4.32 -4.40
CA THR A 44 -12.64 5.64 -4.73
C THR A 44 -11.77 6.15 -3.59
N PRO A 45 -10.44 6.25 -3.78
CA PRO A 45 -9.57 6.81 -2.76
C PRO A 45 -9.79 8.32 -2.64
N GLN A 46 -9.52 8.85 -1.44
CA GLN A 46 -9.39 10.29 -1.29
C GLN A 46 -8.05 10.71 -1.94
N ARG A 47 -8.13 11.52 -2.98
CA ARG A 47 -6.90 12.07 -3.60
C ARG A 47 -6.31 13.10 -2.67
N ASN A 48 -5.26 12.71 -1.95
CA ASN A 48 -4.48 13.63 -1.15
C ASN A 48 -3.35 14.18 -2.01
N GLN A 49 -3.52 15.42 -2.48
CA GLN A 49 -2.52 16.15 -3.26
C GLN A 49 -1.68 17.09 -2.39
N ARG A 50 -1.77 16.95 -1.06
CA ARG A 50 -0.92 17.70 -0.14
C ARG A 50 0.46 17.03 -0.08
N ASP A 51 1.15 17.09 -1.20
CA ASP A 51 2.57 16.77 -1.24
C ASP A 51 3.30 17.80 -0.38
N GLY A 52 4.21 17.35 0.46
CA GLY A 52 5.13 18.23 1.15
C GLY A 52 5.94 19.09 0.12
N THR A 53 6.79 19.97 0.60
CA THR A 53 7.68 20.73 -0.29
C THR A 53 8.53 19.74 -1.09
N ALA A 54 8.42 19.81 -2.42
CA ALA A 54 9.18 18.95 -3.31
C ALA A 54 10.69 19.24 -3.13
N PRO A 55 11.51 18.20 -2.96
CA PRO A 55 12.96 18.37 -2.83
C PRO A 55 13.56 18.89 -4.14
N ALA A 56 14.66 19.65 -4.03
CA ALA A 56 15.40 20.11 -5.19
C ALA A 56 15.89 18.93 -6.04
N GLY A 57 15.79 19.03 -7.35
CA GLY A 57 16.18 17.96 -8.27
C GLY A 57 15.17 16.84 -8.44
N LEU A 58 13.97 16.94 -7.85
CA LEU A 58 12.90 15.97 -8.07
C LEU A 58 12.41 16.02 -9.52
N VAL A 59 12.47 14.89 -10.21
CA VAL A 59 11.99 14.73 -11.59
C VAL A 59 10.65 14.00 -11.55
N LYS A 60 9.63 14.54 -12.22
CA LYS A 60 8.32 13.93 -12.41
C LYS A 60 8.23 13.32 -13.80
N GLN A 61 7.74 12.09 -13.89
CA GLN A 61 7.62 11.37 -15.15
C GLN A 61 6.30 10.60 -15.21
N ALA A 62 5.61 10.68 -16.33
CA ALA A 62 4.44 9.85 -16.61
C ALA A 62 4.89 8.47 -17.11
N VAL A 63 4.37 7.42 -16.50
CA VAL A 63 4.64 6.03 -16.89
C VAL A 63 3.32 5.40 -17.34
N HIS A 64 3.25 4.99 -18.60
CA HIS A 64 2.04 4.35 -19.15
C HIS A 64 2.01 2.87 -18.77
N THR A 65 0.88 2.43 -18.22
CA THR A 65 0.59 1.04 -17.88
C THR A 65 -0.76 0.63 -18.44
N SER A 66 -1.08 -0.66 -18.44
CA SER A 66 -2.42 -1.14 -18.80
C SER A 66 -3.53 -0.59 -17.88
N GLU A 67 -3.17 -0.17 -16.66
CA GLU A 67 -4.09 0.41 -15.66
C GLU A 67 -4.21 1.94 -15.75
N GLY A 68 -3.61 2.53 -16.78
CA GLY A 68 -3.57 3.97 -17.02
C GLY A 68 -2.19 4.58 -16.78
N THR A 69 -2.12 5.89 -16.92
CA THR A 69 -0.87 6.64 -16.70
C THR A 69 -0.62 6.82 -15.22
N LEU A 70 0.51 6.33 -14.75
CA LEU A 70 1.02 6.57 -13.40
C LEU A 70 1.95 7.78 -13.40
N MET A 71 1.89 8.57 -12.33
CA MET A 71 2.88 9.61 -12.09
C MET A 71 3.99 9.05 -11.19
N SER A 72 5.22 9.05 -11.66
CA SER A 72 6.42 8.69 -10.92
C SER A 72 7.26 9.91 -10.58
N TYR A 73 8.04 9.79 -9.53
CA TYR A 73 8.87 10.85 -8.95
C TYR A 73 10.23 10.27 -8.65
N ARG A 74 11.26 10.79 -9.30
CA ARG A 74 12.64 10.32 -9.17
C ARG A 74 13.52 11.37 -8.52
N LEU A 75 14.34 10.96 -7.54
CA LEU A 75 15.32 11.80 -6.88
C LEU A 75 16.64 11.04 -6.69
N GLY A 76 17.76 11.70 -6.89
CA GLY A 76 19.09 11.12 -6.74
C GLY A 76 19.62 10.45 -7.99
N GLN A 77 20.80 9.86 -7.86
CA GLN A 77 21.51 9.12 -8.90
C GLN A 77 22.13 7.86 -8.29
N GLY A 78 22.26 6.79 -9.08
CA GLY A 78 22.78 5.50 -8.63
C GLY A 78 21.72 4.41 -8.61
N PRO A 79 21.97 3.29 -7.93
CA PRO A 79 21.07 2.14 -7.90
C PRO A 79 19.68 2.48 -7.34
N VAL A 80 18.63 1.86 -7.89
CA VAL A 80 17.24 2.26 -7.67
C VAL A 80 16.58 1.55 -6.49
N TRP A 81 15.96 2.34 -5.61
CA TRP A 81 14.98 1.91 -4.62
C TRP A 81 13.58 2.39 -5.04
N LEU A 82 12.63 1.47 -5.10
CA LEU A 82 11.24 1.77 -5.47
C LEU A 82 10.38 1.94 -4.23
N LEU A 83 9.62 3.05 -4.16
CA LEU A 83 8.82 3.43 -3.00
C LEU A 83 7.33 3.44 -3.33
N MET A 84 6.51 2.89 -2.43
CA MET A 84 5.10 2.64 -2.65
C MET A 84 4.24 3.06 -1.46
N HIS A 85 3.30 3.99 -1.69
CA HIS A 85 2.41 4.51 -0.66
C HIS A 85 1.20 3.61 -0.36
N GLY A 86 0.45 3.95 0.69
CA GLY A 86 -0.79 3.28 1.08
C GLY A 86 -2.06 3.89 0.45
N TRP A 87 -3.21 3.35 0.84
CA TRP A 87 -4.53 3.84 0.42
C TRP A 87 -4.71 5.32 0.75
N SER A 88 -5.23 6.09 -0.20
CA SER A 88 -5.41 7.54 -0.11
C SER A 88 -4.12 8.33 0.17
N GLY A 89 -2.95 7.70 -0.01
CA GLY A 89 -1.65 8.36 0.04
C GLY A 89 -1.22 8.95 -1.30
N SER A 90 0.02 9.43 -1.36
CA SER A 90 0.70 9.89 -2.56
C SER A 90 2.21 9.70 -2.43
N ALA A 91 2.93 9.75 -3.54
CA ALA A 91 4.38 9.70 -3.57
C ALA A 91 5.03 10.83 -2.74
N GLY A 92 4.38 11.99 -2.64
CA GLY A 92 4.86 13.12 -1.86
C GLY A 92 5.07 12.85 -0.37
N GLN A 93 4.42 11.81 0.18
CA GLN A 93 4.64 11.38 1.56
C GLN A 93 6.07 10.87 1.81
N PHE A 94 6.75 10.43 0.74
CA PHE A 94 8.12 9.91 0.82
C PHE A 94 9.21 10.95 0.59
N TYR A 95 8.91 12.20 0.31
CA TYR A 95 9.93 13.20 -0.03
C TYR A 95 11.08 13.30 1.00
N PRO A 96 10.84 13.29 2.32
CA PRO A 96 11.93 13.26 3.29
C PRO A 96 12.80 12.00 3.18
N LEU A 97 12.19 10.83 3.03
CA LEU A 97 12.91 9.57 2.88
C LEU A 97 13.64 9.49 1.53
N MET A 98 13.04 9.99 0.45
CA MET A 98 13.69 10.08 -0.87
C MET A 98 14.94 10.97 -0.81
N SER A 99 14.87 12.10 -0.09
CA SER A 99 16.05 12.96 0.11
C SER A 99 17.16 12.25 0.88
N HIS A 100 16.80 11.47 1.91
CA HIS A 100 17.76 10.66 2.67
C HIS A 100 18.41 9.58 1.77
N ILE A 101 17.61 8.85 0.97
CA ILE A 101 18.07 7.83 0.03
C ILE A 101 19.04 8.43 -1.00
N ALA A 102 18.69 9.60 -1.57
CA ALA A 102 19.51 10.29 -2.55
C ALA A 102 20.84 10.76 -1.95
N ALA A 103 20.84 11.26 -0.72
CA ALA A 103 22.05 11.66 0.01
C ALA A 103 23.00 10.47 0.26
N GLN A 104 22.50 9.23 0.29
CA GLN A 104 23.27 7.99 0.41
C GLN A 104 23.80 7.47 -0.94
N GLY A 105 23.61 8.21 -2.05
CA GLY A 105 24.12 7.83 -3.37
C GLY A 105 23.22 6.82 -4.11
N PHE A 106 21.93 6.77 -3.78
CA PHE A 106 20.96 5.95 -4.48
C PHE A 106 19.93 6.80 -5.24
N THR A 107 19.22 6.18 -6.14
CA THR A 107 18.03 6.74 -6.76
C THR A 107 16.79 6.25 -6.03
N ALA A 108 15.98 7.18 -5.53
CA ALA A 108 14.65 6.89 -5.02
C ALA A 108 13.61 7.16 -6.10
N ILE A 109 12.78 6.17 -6.41
CA ILE A 109 11.63 6.33 -7.31
C ILE A 109 10.36 6.02 -6.52
N ALA A 110 9.52 7.04 -6.27
CA ALA A 110 8.18 6.85 -5.76
C ALA A 110 7.16 7.04 -6.88
N TYR A 111 5.97 6.47 -6.75
CA TYR A 111 4.90 6.67 -7.73
C TYR A 111 3.54 6.75 -7.03
N ASP A 112 2.59 7.40 -7.69
CA ASP A 112 1.19 7.38 -7.27
C ASP A 112 0.50 6.15 -7.85
N HIS A 113 -0.19 5.36 -7.02
CA HIS A 113 -1.02 4.25 -7.47
C HIS A 113 -2.12 4.70 -8.43
N PRO A 114 -2.69 3.81 -9.28
CA PRO A 114 -3.92 4.13 -10.02
C PRO A 114 -4.96 4.80 -9.13
N ALA A 115 -5.62 5.84 -9.62
CA ALA A 115 -6.61 6.67 -8.92
C ALA A 115 -6.10 7.50 -7.73
N HIS A 116 -4.80 7.49 -7.42
CA HIS A 116 -4.19 8.29 -6.35
C HIS A 116 -3.35 9.45 -6.90
N GLY A 117 -3.09 10.42 -6.04
CA GLY A 117 -2.22 11.57 -6.34
C GLY A 117 -2.50 12.16 -7.72
N HIS A 118 -1.49 12.19 -8.57
CA HIS A 118 -1.55 12.69 -9.95
C HIS A 118 -1.71 11.58 -11.01
N SER A 119 -1.82 10.31 -10.59
CA SER A 119 -2.06 9.18 -11.50
C SER A 119 -3.50 9.15 -12.03
N ALA A 120 -3.68 8.56 -13.20
CA ALA A 120 -4.98 8.39 -13.84
C ALA A 120 -5.91 7.40 -13.09
N GLY A 121 -7.19 7.41 -13.46
CA GLY A 121 -8.19 6.50 -12.90
C GLY A 121 -9.05 7.14 -11.83
N HIS A 122 -10.10 6.42 -11.41
CA HIS A 122 -11.08 6.89 -10.42
C HIS A 122 -11.28 5.92 -9.26
N THR A 123 -11.04 4.63 -9.49
CA THR A 123 -11.19 3.57 -8.49
C THR A 123 -9.89 2.80 -8.33
N GLY A 124 -9.67 2.26 -7.15
CA GLY A 124 -8.51 1.45 -6.82
C GLY A 124 -8.90 0.20 -6.04
N HIS A 125 -8.17 -0.87 -6.24
CA HIS A 125 -8.28 -2.12 -5.50
C HIS A 125 -6.97 -2.91 -5.66
N LEU A 126 -6.74 -3.86 -4.77
CA LEU A 126 -5.46 -4.58 -4.71
C LEU A 126 -5.04 -5.20 -6.04
N PRO A 127 -5.85 -5.99 -6.78
CA PRO A 127 -5.43 -6.57 -8.06
C PRO A 127 -4.99 -5.54 -9.10
N ARG A 128 -5.68 -4.40 -9.16
CA ARG A 128 -5.32 -3.28 -10.05
C ARG A 128 -3.95 -2.70 -9.69
N PHE A 129 -3.70 -2.50 -8.40
CA PHE A 129 -2.42 -1.97 -7.93
C PHE A 129 -1.28 -2.96 -8.15
N VAL A 130 -1.51 -4.26 -7.95
CA VAL A 130 -0.53 -5.30 -8.22
C VAL A 130 -0.15 -5.32 -9.70
N ARG A 131 -1.12 -5.28 -10.62
CA ARG A 131 -0.86 -5.25 -12.07
C ARG A 131 -0.05 -4.02 -12.47
N ALA A 132 -0.49 -2.83 -12.01
CA ALA A 132 0.22 -1.58 -12.28
C ALA A 132 1.65 -1.58 -11.71
N PHE A 133 1.85 -2.14 -10.52
CA PHE A 133 3.15 -2.28 -9.88
C PHE A 133 4.07 -3.24 -10.64
N ASP A 134 3.56 -4.40 -11.04
CA ASP A 134 4.33 -5.39 -11.79
C ASP A 134 4.83 -4.82 -13.13
N GLU A 135 3.98 -4.07 -13.84
CA GLU A 135 4.37 -3.38 -15.08
C GLU A 135 5.35 -2.23 -14.82
N LEU A 136 5.17 -1.49 -13.72
CA LEU A 136 6.10 -0.43 -13.32
C LEU A 136 7.49 -1.01 -13.00
N VAL A 137 7.58 -2.10 -12.25
CA VAL A 137 8.84 -2.78 -11.95
C VAL A 137 9.55 -3.17 -13.24
N GLU A 138 8.83 -3.72 -14.22
CA GLU A 138 9.39 -4.07 -15.54
C GLU A 138 10.00 -2.88 -16.25
N LYS A 139 9.25 -1.79 -16.33
CA LYS A 139 9.70 -0.55 -17.00
C LYS A 139 10.89 0.08 -16.28
N MET A 140 10.84 0.15 -14.94
CA MET A 140 11.94 0.71 -14.15
C MET A 140 13.20 -0.15 -14.28
N THR A 141 13.06 -1.48 -14.28
CA THR A 141 14.19 -2.39 -14.49
C THR A 141 14.79 -2.26 -15.89
N ALA A 142 13.95 -2.09 -16.90
CA ALA A 142 14.42 -1.88 -18.29
C ALA A 142 15.15 -0.53 -18.46
N GLU A 143 14.70 0.53 -17.78
CA GLU A 143 15.24 1.88 -17.90
C GLU A 143 16.47 2.12 -17.02
N TYR A 144 16.46 1.60 -15.78
CA TYR A 144 17.48 1.91 -14.76
C TYR A 144 18.33 0.70 -14.33
N GLY A 145 18.07 -0.47 -14.88
CA GLY A 145 18.68 -1.72 -14.41
C GLY A 145 17.97 -2.33 -13.18
N PRO A 146 18.55 -3.41 -12.62
CA PRO A 146 17.93 -4.14 -11.52
C PRO A 146 17.69 -3.27 -10.28
N LEU A 147 16.51 -3.40 -9.67
CA LEU A 147 16.20 -2.72 -8.43
C LEU A 147 17.11 -3.19 -7.28
N GLN A 148 17.45 -2.27 -6.39
CA GLN A 148 18.23 -2.57 -5.18
C GLN A 148 17.35 -2.97 -4.00
N GLY A 149 16.11 -2.52 -3.98
CA GLY A 149 15.16 -2.84 -2.94
C GLY A 149 13.82 -2.14 -3.13
N VAL A 150 12.89 -2.47 -2.26
CA VAL A 150 11.53 -1.89 -2.24
C VAL A 150 11.24 -1.34 -0.85
N ILE A 151 10.58 -0.18 -0.82
CA ILE A 151 10.06 0.44 0.40
C ILE A 151 8.55 0.59 0.23
N ALA A 152 7.78 0.03 1.15
CA ALA A 152 6.34 0.04 1.01
C ALA A 152 5.66 0.45 2.32
N HIS A 153 4.68 1.35 2.20
CA HIS A 153 3.90 1.85 3.32
C HIS A 153 2.46 1.30 3.28
N SER A 154 1.97 0.84 4.44
CA SER A 154 0.57 0.47 4.62
C SER A 154 0.10 -0.55 3.58
N MET A 155 -0.95 -0.25 2.82
CA MET A 155 -1.46 -1.07 1.70
C MET A 155 -0.39 -1.34 0.63
N GLY A 156 0.58 -0.43 0.43
CA GLY A 156 1.71 -0.67 -0.47
C GLY A 156 2.49 -1.93 -0.10
N GLY A 157 2.56 -2.29 1.19
CA GLY A 157 3.11 -3.57 1.67
C GLY A 157 2.32 -4.77 1.14
N ALA A 158 0.99 -4.73 1.22
CA ALA A 158 0.14 -5.78 0.66
C ALA A 158 0.28 -5.90 -0.87
N VAL A 159 0.42 -4.77 -1.59
CA VAL A 159 0.66 -4.77 -3.04
C VAL A 159 1.99 -5.44 -3.37
N THR A 160 3.09 -5.03 -2.71
CA THR A 160 4.42 -5.62 -2.90
C THR A 160 4.41 -7.13 -2.66
N LEU A 161 3.80 -7.55 -1.56
CA LEU A 161 3.73 -8.95 -1.14
C LEU A 161 2.70 -9.78 -1.92
N SER A 162 1.87 -9.16 -2.76
CA SER A 162 0.97 -9.82 -3.71
C SER A 162 1.48 -9.78 -5.15
N SER A 163 2.64 -9.18 -5.40
CA SER A 163 3.27 -9.11 -6.72
C SER A 163 3.51 -10.52 -7.31
N ARG A 164 3.35 -10.65 -8.61
CA ARG A 164 3.67 -11.90 -9.34
C ARG A 164 5.16 -12.02 -9.68
N ARG A 165 5.92 -10.95 -9.47
CA ARG A 165 7.35 -10.87 -9.76
C ARG A 165 8.16 -11.52 -8.65
N ARG A 166 8.63 -12.75 -8.90
CA ARG A 166 9.38 -13.54 -7.91
C ARG A 166 10.79 -13.02 -7.66
N GLU A 167 11.36 -12.32 -8.61
CA GLU A 167 12.67 -11.65 -8.45
C GLU A 167 12.68 -10.64 -7.29
N LEU A 168 11.52 -10.09 -6.93
CA LEU A 168 11.41 -9.19 -5.78
C LEU A 168 11.61 -9.90 -4.44
N ASP A 169 11.46 -11.23 -4.38
CA ASP A 169 11.60 -11.99 -3.13
C ASP A 169 13.03 -12.01 -2.58
N ALA A 170 14.03 -11.83 -3.44
CA ALA A 170 15.43 -11.76 -3.07
C ALA A 170 15.90 -10.33 -2.73
N LEU A 171 15.12 -9.31 -3.03
CA LEU A 171 15.50 -7.91 -2.77
C LEU A 171 15.30 -7.53 -1.31
N PRO A 172 16.11 -6.60 -0.78
CA PRO A 172 15.80 -5.94 0.49
C PRO A 172 14.41 -5.29 0.47
N LEU A 173 13.67 -5.44 1.57
CA LEU A 173 12.32 -4.91 1.71
C LEU A 173 12.18 -4.12 3.02
N LEU A 174 11.87 -2.84 2.91
CA LEU A 174 11.46 -2.01 4.04
C LEU A 174 9.94 -1.86 4.04
N LEU A 175 9.30 -2.36 5.07
CA LEU A 175 7.87 -2.20 5.29
C LEU A 175 7.64 -1.17 6.41
N ILE A 176 6.86 -0.14 6.14
CA ILE A 176 6.54 0.90 7.11
C ILE A 176 5.04 0.83 7.39
N SER A 177 4.65 0.55 8.65
CA SER A 177 3.25 0.37 9.05
C SER A 177 2.45 -0.52 8.09
N PRO A 178 2.92 -1.73 7.71
CA PRO A 178 2.33 -2.52 6.63
C PRO A 178 0.95 -3.08 6.99
N VAL A 179 0.11 -3.27 5.98
CA VAL A 179 -1.09 -4.11 6.05
C VAL A 179 -0.69 -5.53 5.67
N LEU A 180 -0.54 -6.42 6.67
CA LEU A 180 -0.11 -7.80 6.49
C LEU A 180 -1.28 -8.80 6.50
N ASP A 181 -2.31 -8.55 7.30
CA ASP A 181 -3.54 -9.35 7.34
C ASP A 181 -4.63 -8.66 6.48
N TYR A 182 -4.37 -8.61 5.15
CA TYR A 182 -5.12 -7.75 4.23
C TYR A 182 -6.61 -8.07 4.17
N VAL A 183 -6.98 -9.35 3.99
CA VAL A 183 -8.38 -9.76 3.76
C VAL A 183 -9.26 -9.47 4.98
N PRO A 184 -8.91 -9.91 6.19
CA PRO A 184 -9.66 -9.58 7.40
C PRO A 184 -9.75 -8.06 7.67
N GLN A 185 -8.69 -7.30 7.40
CA GLN A 185 -8.71 -5.85 7.56
C GLN A 185 -9.66 -5.18 6.57
N LEU A 186 -9.66 -5.60 5.31
CA LEU A 186 -10.55 -5.10 4.26
C LEU A 186 -12.03 -5.33 4.65
N TYR A 187 -12.41 -6.57 4.99
CA TYR A 187 -13.76 -6.89 5.43
C TYR A 187 -14.14 -6.19 6.74
N GLY A 188 -13.19 -6.09 7.66
CA GLY A 188 -13.37 -5.35 8.89
C GLY A 188 -13.67 -3.86 8.66
N MET A 189 -13.03 -3.21 7.68
CA MET A 189 -13.32 -1.82 7.31
C MET A 189 -14.74 -1.68 6.74
N VAL A 190 -15.14 -2.56 5.83
CA VAL A 190 -16.49 -2.53 5.25
C VAL A 190 -17.55 -2.79 6.32
N ALA A 191 -17.37 -3.77 7.18
CA ALA A 191 -18.29 -4.06 8.29
C ALA A 191 -18.44 -2.85 9.23
N ARG A 192 -17.32 -2.18 9.55
CA ARG A 192 -17.34 -0.98 10.42
C ARG A 192 -18.01 0.23 9.75
N SER A 193 -17.99 0.32 8.42
CA SER A 193 -18.69 1.38 7.70
C SER A 193 -20.21 1.24 7.79
N GLY A 194 -20.71 0.05 8.09
CA GLY A 194 -22.13 -0.32 8.05
C GLY A 194 -22.63 -0.72 6.67
N TYR A 195 -21.76 -0.78 5.67
CA TYR A 195 -22.13 -1.20 4.32
C TYR A 195 -22.42 -2.71 4.26
N SER A 196 -23.29 -3.12 3.34
CA SER A 196 -23.65 -4.54 3.20
C SER A 196 -22.45 -5.39 2.73
N ILE A 197 -22.00 -6.33 3.57
CA ILE A 197 -20.96 -7.30 3.21
C ILE A 197 -21.39 -8.11 1.97
N ARG A 198 -22.64 -8.56 1.89
CA ARG A 198 -23.14 -9.30 0.72
C ARG A 198 -23.03 -8.50 -0.60
N LEU A 199 -23.26 -7.18 -0.54
CA LEU A 199 -23.06 -6.32 -1.71
C LEU A 199 -21.57 -6.14 -2.01
N PHE A 200 -20.74 -6.00 -0.98
CA PHE A 200 -19.29 -5.93 -1.13
C PHE A 200 -18.71 -7.21 -1.75
N ASP A 201 -19.16 -8.39 -1.31
CA ASP A 201 -18.76 -9.69 -1.89
C ASP A 201 -19.10 -9.76 -3.39
N ALA A 202 -20.25 -9.19 -3.80
CA ALA A 202 -20.62 -9.17 -5.21
C ALA A 202 -19.68 -8.26 -6.04
N VAL A 203 -19.20 -7.16 -5.46
CA VAL A 203 -18.18 -6.29 -6.09
C VAL A 203 -16.83 -7.01 -6.15
N VAL A 204 -16.41 -7.67 -5.06
CA VAL A 204 -15.17 -8.44 -5.02
C VAL A 204 -15.15 -9.52 -6.09
N LYS A 205 -16.23 -10.29 -6.25
CA LYS A 205 -16.33 -11.32 -7.30
C LYS A 205 -16.16 -10.77 -8.72
N GLU A 206 -16.69 -9.59 -9.01
CA GLU A 206 -16.47 -8.96 -10.33
C GLU A 206 -14.99 -8.62 -10.55
N ILE A 207 -14.33 -8.06 -9.53
CA ILE A 207 -12.91 -7.73 -9.59
C ILE A 207 -12.06 -9.00 -9.73
N GLU A 208 -12.36 -10.06 -8.96
CA GLU A 208 -11.64 -11.34 -9.05
C GLU A 208 -11.74 -11.94 -10.46
N GLN A 209 -12.92 -11.87 -11.07
CA GLN A 209 -13.15 -12.36 -12.44
C GLN A 209 -12.42 -11.51 -13.49
N GLU A 210 -12.45 -10.18 -13.36
CA GLU A 210 -11.78 -9.26 -14.27
C GLU A 210 -10.27 -9.40 -14.24
N TYR A 211 -9.70 -9.51 -13.04
CA TYR A 211 -8.24 -9.52 -12.83
C TYR A 211 -7.64 -10.93 -12.75
N GLN A 212 -8.47 -11.97 -12.74
CA GLN A 212 -8.03 -13.36 -12.52
C GLN A 212 -7.13 -13.46 -11.27
N HIS A 213 -7.57 -12.80 -10.19
CA HIS A 213 -6.83 -12.67 -8.94
C HIS A 213 -7.78 -12.90 -7.75
N PRO A 214 -7.98 -14.16 -7.35
CA PRO A 214 -8.86 -14.49 -6.24
C PRO A 214 -8.37 -13.89 -4.92
N LEU A 215 -9.25 -13.29 -4.15
CA LEU A 215 -8.92 -12.69 -2.85
C LEU A 215 -8.42 -13.74 -1.85
N SER A 216 -8.84 -14.99 -2.00
CA SER A 216 -8.36 -16.13 -1.22
C SER A 216 -6.88 -16.46 -1.41
N THR A 217 -6.24 -15.96 -2.46
CA THR A 217 -4.80 -16.12 -2.72
C THR A 217 -3.96 -15.00 -2.15
N VAL A 218 -4.59 -13.98 -1.57
CA VAL A 218 -3.92 -12.80 -1.00
C VAL A 218 -3.48 -13.11 0.42
N ASP A 219 -2.21 -13.42 0.58
CA ASP A 219 -1.57 -13.71 1.86
C ASP A 219 -0.23 -12.98 1.98
N PRO A 220 -0.24 -11.67 2.31
CA PRO A 220 0.99 -10.91 2.47
C PRO A 220 1.90 -11.45 3.58
N LEU A 221 1.32 -11.98 4.66
CA LEU A 221 2.07 -12.50 5.79
C LEU A 221 2.84 -13.78 5.40
N GLY A 222 2.15 -14.74 4.78
CA GLY A 222 2.78 -15.97 4.28
C GLY A 222 3.81 -15.69 3.19
N ARG A 223 3.55 -14.72 2.30
CA ARG A 223 4.54 -14.32 1.28
C ARG A 223 5.78 -13.71 1.92
N LEU A 224 5.63 -12.87 2.96
CA LEU A 224 6.75 -12.27 3.68
C LEU A 224 7.63 -13.35 4.32
N ALA A 225 7.04 -14.34 4.96
CA ALA A 225 7.74 -15.47 5.56
C ALA A 225 8.52 -16.33 4.53
N GLY A 226 8.01 -16.42 3.29
CA GLY A 226 8.64 -17.18 2.21
C GLY A 226 9.75 -16.45 1.44
N ARG A 227 10.05 -15.17 1.77
CA ARG A 227 11.09 -14.39 1.06
C ARG A 227 12.49 -14.85 1.43
N SER A 228 13.42 -14.72 0.48
CA SER A 228 14.86 -14.96 0.71
C SER A 228 15.65 -13.69 1.05
N GLY A 229 15.17 -12.53 0.60
CA GLY A 229 15.80 -11.24 0.89
C GLY A 229 15.49 -10.72 2.29
N LEU A 230 16.39 -9.90 2.83
CA LEU A 230 16.22 -9.25 4.14
C LEU A 230 14.97 -8.38 4.15
N ALA A 231 14.19 -8.47 5.23
CA ALA A 231 13.05 -7.60 5.46
C ALA A 231 13.14 -6.91 6.83
N ILE A 232 12.89 -5.60 6.84
CA ILE A 232 12.73 -4.83 8.08
C ILE A 232 11.34 -4.20 8.07
N ILE A 233 10.63 -4.33 9.18
CA ILE A 233 9.38 -3.65 9.44
C ILE A 233 9.65 -2.53 10.44
N VAL A 234 9.18 -1.30 10.15
CA VAL A 234 9.13 -0.19 11.10
C VAL A 234 7.65 0.09 11.38
N HIS A 235 7.21 -0.09 12.62
CA HIS A 235 5.78 0.00 12.95
C HIS A 235 5.54 0.63 14.32
N ASP A 236 4.59 1.55 14.38
CA ASP A 236 4.21 2.22 15.63
C ASP A 236 3.20 1.40 16.41
N GLU A 237 3.44 1.21 17.73
CA GLU A 237 2.55 0.44 18.61
C GLU A 237 1.14 1.07 18.73
N GLU A 238 1.04 2.37 18.49
CA GLU A 238 -0.20 3.14 18.58
C GLU A 238 -0.83 3.38 17.19
N ASP A 239 -0.40 2.61 16.19
CA ASP A 239 -0.98 2.71 14.85
C ASP A 239 -2.47 2.31 14.87
N ARG A 240 -3.31 3.23 14.37
CA ARG A 240 -4.77 3.05 14.39
C ARG A 240 -5.32 2.49 13.08
N PHE A 241 -4.49 2.35 12.06
CA PHE A 241 -4.89 1.92 10.71
C PHE A 241 -4.45 0.49 10.39
N ALA A 242 -3.24 0.12 10.75
CA ALA A 242 -2.71 -1.22 10.61
C ALA A 242 -2.34 -1.75 12.00
N PRO A 243 -2.81 -2.95 12.40
CA PRO A 243 -2.49 -3.49 13.71
C PRO A 243 -1.00 -3.84 13.84
N HIS A 244 -0.31 -3.25 14.82
CA HIS A 244 1.08 -3.58 15.15
C HIS A 244 1.28 -5.08 15.45
N GLY A 245 0.25 -5.74 16.02
CA GLY A 245 0.26 -7.19 16.30
C GLY A 245 0.49 -8.06 15.06
N ASP A 246 0.12 -7.60 13.86
CA ASP A 246 0.39 -8.32 12.62
C ASP A 246 1.89 -8.32 12.29
N SER A 247 2.57 -7.19 12.57
CA SER A 247 4.02 -7.09 12.44
C SER A 247 4.77 -7.93 13.46
N LEU A 248 4.26 -8.07 14.68
CA LEU A 248 4.81 -9.01 15.67
C LEU A 248 4.69 -10.46 15.17
N ARG A 249 3.56 -10.85 14.56
CA ARG A 249 3.42 -12.19 13.96
C ARG A 249 4.43 -12.43 12.84
N ALA A 250 4.72 -11.41 12.04
CA ALA A 250 5.67 -11.50 10.93
C ALA A 250 7.13 -11.78 11.35
N THR A 251 7.48 -11.58 12.62
CA THR A 251 8.84 -11.81 13.10
C THR A 251 9.05 -13.18 13.73
N GLN A 252 8.00 -13.99 13.82
CA GLN A 252 8.07 -15.30 14.51
C GLN A 252 8.98 -16.32 13.82
N ASP A 253 9.24 -16.12 12.52
CA ASP A 253 10.15 -16.97 11.73
C ASP A 253 11.64 -16.58 11.88
N GLY A 254 11.95 -15.50 12.60
CA GLY A 254 13.30 -15.00 12.85
C GLY A 254 14.00 -14.35 11.63
N ARG A 255 13.32 -14.26 10.47
CA ARG A 255 13.90 -13.69 9.23
C ARG A 255 13.56 -12.23 9.03
N THR A 256 12.39 -11.81 9.51
CA THR A 256 11.92 -10.43 9.43
C THR A 256 12.24 -9.71 10.73
N ARG A 257 12.92 -8.58 10.66
CA ARG A 257 13.21 -7.72 11.82
C ARG A 257 12.12 -6.69 12.00
N LEU A 258 11.66 -6.50 13.25
CA LEU A 258 10.72 -5.44 13.62
C LEU A 258 11.45 -4.35 14.44
N VAL A 259 11.22 -3.10 14.05
CA VAL A 259 11.57 -1.90 14.80
C VAL A 259 10.25 -1.26 15.25
N SER A 260 9.90 -1.48 16.51
CA SER A 260 8.71 -0.85 17.09
C SER A 260 9.00 0.59 17.52
N THR A 261 8.04 1.47 17.29
CA THR A 261 8.07 2.88 17.73
C THR A 261 6.81 3.20 18.54
N ARG A 262 6.80 4.35 19.18
CA ARG A 262 5.63 4.80 19.93
C ARG A 262 5.38 6.29 19.70
N GLY A 263 4.11 6.67 19.49
CA GLY A 263 3.70 8.06 19.32
C GLY A 263 3.89 8.66 17.94
N LEU A 264 4.48 7.93 16.97
CA LEU A 264 4.63 8.38 15.59
C LEU A 264 3.33 8.17 14.79
N GLY A 265 2.61 7.08 15.09
CA GLY A 265 1.40 6.69 14.38
C GLY A 265 1.66 6.33 12.93
N HIS A 266 0.59 6.13 12.16
CA HIS A 266 0.61 5.54 10.82
C HIS A 266 1.38 6.35 9.75
N GLY A 267 1.31 7.68 9.76
CA GLY A 267 1.85 8.52 8.68
C GLY A 267 3.17 9.21 9.01
N ARG A 268 3.31 9.76 10.26
CA ARG A 268 4.54 10.47 10.64
C ARG A 268 5.77 9.59 10.68
N ILE A 269 5.58 8.29 10.85
CA ILE A 269 6.64 7.28 10.86
C ILE A 269 7.44 7.25 9.54
N LEU A 270 6.84 7.64 8.41
CA LEU A 270 7.52 7.71 7.10
C LEU A 270 8.72 8.67 7.07
N ALA A 271 8.67 9.74 7.85
CA ALA A 271 9.72 10.77 7.93
C ALA A 271 10.49 10.69 9.26
N SER A 272 10.60 9.50 9.85
CA SER A 272 11.19 9.29 11.16
C SER A 272 12.61 8.73 11.09
N ALA A 273 13.42 9.02 12.12
CA ALA A 273 14.74 8.46 12.25
C ALA A 273 14.77 6.91 12.23
N PRO A 274 13.83 6.17 12.87
CA PRO A 274 13.75 4.71 12.73
C PRO A 274 13.55 4.22 11.30
N ALA A 275 12.75 4.90 10.47
CA ALA A 275 12.55 4.54 9.07
C ALA A 275 13.83 4.76 8.25
N PHE A 276 14.54 5.88 8.48
CA PHE A 276 15.82 6.17 7.83
C PHE A 276 16.89 5.18 8.23
N ALA A 277 17.03 4.88 9.51
CA ALA A 277 17.99 3.89 10.01
C ALA A 277 17.72 2.48 9.47
N ALA A 278 16.46 2.09 9.30
CA ALA A 278 16.09 0.81 8.70
C ALA A 278 16.50 0.73 7.22
N PHE A 279 16.33 1.82 6.47
CA PHE A 279 16.85 1.92 5.11
C PHE A 279 18.38 1.80 5.08
N ASP A 280 19.09 2.54 5.95
CA ASP A 280 20.57 2.50 6.02
C ASP A 280 21.09 1.08 6.28
N GLN A 281 20.45 0.32 7.17
CA GLN A 281 20.79 -1.07 7.44
C GLN A 281 20.61 -1.98 6.22
N LEU A 282 19.48 -1.86 5.51
CA LEU A 282 19.18 -2.65 4.32
C LEU A 282 20.13 -2.32 3.16
N SER A 283 20.42 -1.04 2.96
CA SER A 283 21.31 -0.58 1.89
C SER A 283 22.77 -0.97 2.14
N ALA A 284 23.25 -0.95 3.39
CA ALA A 284 24.58 -1.40 3.77
C ALA A 284 24.76 -2.91 3.57
N ALA A 285 23.78 -3.73 3.99
CA ALA A 285 23.82 -5.18 3.78
C ALA A 285 23.87 -5.56 2.29
N ARG A 286 23.24 -4.77 1.42
CA ARG A 286 23.28 -5.01 -0.04
C ARG A 286 24.61 -4.62 -0.69
N ARG A 287 25.35 -3.66 -0.13
CA ARG A 287 26.67 -3.27 -0.64
C ARG A 287 27.77 -4.29 -0.26
N ALA A 288 27.55 -5.08 0.78
CA ALA A 288 28.49 -6.07 1.29
C ALA A 288 28.40 -7.43 0.56
N ASN A 289 27.33 -7.67 -0.21
CA ASN A 289 27.10 -8.86 -1.02
C ASN A 289 27.25 -8.56 -2.51
#